data_8115145732b450ed6883cc8f6f77d8be
#
_entry.id   8115145732b450ed6883cc8f6f77d8be
#
_cell.length_a   1.000
_cell.length_b   1.000
_cell.length_c   1.000
_cell.angle_alpha   90.00
_cell.angle_beta   90.00
_cell.angle_gamma   90.00
#
_symmetry.space_group_name_H-M   'P 1'
#
loop_
_entity.id
_entity.type
_entity.pdbx_description
1 polymer ?
#
loop_
_entity_poly.entity_id
_entity_poly.type
_entity_poly.pdbx_seq_one_letter_code
_entity_poly.pdbx_strand_id
1 'polypeptide(L)'
;LNKKNMFKTLIFLSVVSLSLAGTGKSIGSAGASELLVPTGAKGVALNGSYSASVSGSDAIYYNPAGISNFTSPTDAQFSNTKYLADIGMSYAAFAFHLGKGTVGMSIKNFDFGDIKLTTADDTHGISGRTYSPSFVTLTVGYSKAFSDRIRFGVNSKIVNESIQETNTRGFALDMGVQYTHSTLPLNLGVVLRNLGPKMQFSGSNLEQLVQPAGSEPGTKDEHLSVVSQAFELHAQLDISLTYKPMDNVNVHGSFVNNSFGFNELHMGAEYAMDMNGLDTWVGGGFSFLSVDDITDGWDDEYTDNTFGTSFGAGFKVPMGNMSFGVDYAFRTVNATGLENNSVLAFTIGF
;
A
#
# COMPACT_ATOMS: atom_id res chain seq x y z
N LEU A 1 -23.09 -6.97 33.47
CA LEU A 1 -22.73 -6.64 32.09
C LEU A 1 -24.00 -6.46 31.28
N ASN A 2 -24.15 -5.28 30.64
CA ASN A 2 -25.38 -4.95 29.91
C ASN A 2 -25.43 -5.81 28.64
N LYS A 3 -26.53 -6.53 28.36
CA LYS A 3 -26.71 -7.42 27.19
C LYS A 3 -26.30 -6.78 25.88
N LYS A 4 -26.47 -5.47 25.72
CA LYS A 4 -26.11 -4.68 24.55
C LYS A 4 -24.58 -4.53 24.37
N ASN A 5 -23.84 -4.51 25.49
CA ASN A 5 -22.36 -4.46 25.44
C ASN A 5 -21.78 -5.86 25.22
N MET A 6 -22.41 -6.89 25.76
CA MET A 6 -22.01 -8.28 25.49
C MET A 6 -22.20 -8.67 24.03
N PHE A 7 -23.27 -8.22 23.38
CA PHE A 7 -23.49 -8.45 21.95
C PHE A 7 -22.46 -7.72 21.06
N LYS A 8 -22.07 -6.48 21.40
CA LYS A 8 -21.03 -5.73 20.71
C LYS A 8 -19.64 -6.38 20.87
N THR A 9 -19.34 -6.88 22.09
CA THR A 9 -18.10 -7.61 22.36
C THR A 9 -18.05 -8.94 21.61
N LEU A 10 -19.19 -9.65 21.50
CA LEU A 10 -19.28 -10.89 20.73
C LEU A 10 -19.11 -10.65 19.22
N ILE A 11 -19.72 -9.59 18.66
CA ILE A 11 -19.50 -9.20 17.25
C ILE A 11 -18.04 -8.83 17.02
N PHE A 12 -17.43 -8.09 17.92
CA PHE A 12 -16.01 -7.72 17.82
C PHE A 12 -15.10 -8.96 17.88
N LEU A 13 -15.34 -9.89 18.81
CA LEU A 13 -14.61 -11.16 18.88
C LEU A 13 -14.83 -12.04 17.63
N SER A 14 -16.05 -12.08 17.08
CA SER A 14 -16.33 -12.88 15.88
C SER A 14 -15.69 -12.29 14.62
N VAL A 15 -15.57 -10.97 14.52
CA VAL A 15 -14.84 -10.32 13.42
C VAL A 15 -13.34 -10.58 13.54
N VAL A 16 -12.79 -10.52 14.74
CA VAL A 16 -11.38 -10.86 15.01
C VAL A 16 -11.08 -12.32 14.72
N SER A 17 -12.00 -13.24 15.06
CA SER A 17 -11.79 -14.68 14.77
C SER A 17 -11.88 -15.04 13.28
N LEU A 18 -12.66 -14.29 12.49
CA LEU A 18 -12.71 -14.46 11.04
C LEU A 18 -11.44 -13.94 10.33
N SER A 19 -10.76 -12.95 10.90
CA SER A 19 -9.52 -12.40 10.34
C SER A 19 -8.28 -13.26 10.64
N LEU A 20 -8.36 -14.23 11.56
CA LEU A 20 -7.26 -15.17 11.85
C LEU A 20 -7.17 -16.36 10.86
N ALA A 21 -8.05 -16.42 9.88
CA ALA A 21 -8.12 -17.53 8.92
C ALA A 21 -7.29 -17.32 7.62
N GLY A 22 -6.22 -16.54 7.67
CA GLY A 22 -5.25 -16.48 6.57
C GLY A 22 -4.53 -17.84 6.47
N THR A 23 -4.77 -18.61 5.40
CA THR A 23 -4.10 -19.89 5.20
C THR A 23 -2.75 -19.66 4.52
N GLY A 24 -1.65 -20.06 5.16
CA GLY A 24 -0.29 -20.03 4.58
C GLY A 24 -0.14 -20.78 3.24
N LYS A 25 -1.15 -21.54 2.83
CA LYS A 25 -1.19 -22.31 1.57
C LYS A 25 -1.28 -21.46 0.30
N SER A 26 -1.65 -20.18 0.40
CA SER A 26 -1.84 -19.29 -0.75
C SER A 26 -0.70 -18.26 -0.92
N ILE A 27 0.35 -18.35 -0.09
CA ILE A 27 1.48 -17.42 -0.11
C ILE A 27 2.16 -17.46 -1.49
N GLY A 28 2.39 -16.28 -2.09
CA GLY A 28 3.08 -16.14 -3.38
C GLY A 28 2.22 -16.46 -4.61
N SER A 29 0.92 -16.73 -4.46
CA SER A 29 0.03 -17.03 -5.59
C SER A 29 -0.73 -15.83 -6.14
N ALA A 30 -0.64 -14.66 -5.51
CA ALA A 30 -1.20 -13.41 -6.00
C ALA A 30 -0.18 -12.57 -6.76
N GLY A 31 -0.66 -11.66 -7.60
CA GLY A 31 0.15 -10.66 -8.30
C GLY A 31 -0.21 -9.23 -7.85
N ALA A 32 0.26 -8.23 -8.60
CA ALA A 32 0.12 -6.83 -8.28
C ALA A 32 0.66 -6.47 -6.88
N SER A 33 1.84 -7.02 -6.55
CA SER A 33 2.52 -6.81 -5.26
C SER A 33 2.90 -5.35 -5.00
N GLU A 34 3.00 -4.53 -6.06
CA GLU A 34 3.20 -3.09 -5.95
C GLU A 34 2.08 -2.38 -5.17
N LEU A 35 0.89 -2.97 -5.09
CA LEU A 35 -0.20 -2.46 -4.27
C LEU A 35 0.12 -2.46 -2.77
N LEU A 36 1.00 -3.36 -2.32
CA LEU A 36 1.41 -3.50 -0.92
C LEU A 36 2.51 -2.51 -0.52
N VAL A 37 3.23 -1.93 -1.49
CA VAL A 37 4.34 -1.00 -1.19
C VAL A 37 3.79 0.29 -0.60
N PRO A 38 4.19 0.66 0.64
CA PRO A 38 3.67 1.83 1.34
C PRO A 38 4.14 3.13 0.69
N THR A 39 3.31 4.17 0.77
CA THR A 39 3.56 5.50 0.22
C THR A 39 3.72 6.53 1.34
N GLY A 40 4.35 7.68 1.03
CA GLY A 40 4.51 8.76 2.00
C GLY A 40 5.53 8.47 3.10
N ALA A 41 6.28 9.49 3.53
CA ALA A 41 7.34 9.30 4.51
C ALA A 41 6.78 8.95 5.90
N LYS A 42 5.73 9.63 6.34
CA LYS A 42 5.12 9.38 7.66
C LYS A 42 4.59 7.95 7.79
N GLY A 43 3.92 7.46 6.76
CA GLY A 43 3.41 6.11 6.75
C GLY A 43 4.49 5.03 6.77
N VAL A 44 5.59 5.24 6.04
CA VAL A 44 6.75 4.35 6.08
C VAL A 44 7.44 4.41 7.43
N ALA A 45 7.63 5.60 8.01
CA ALA A 45 8.25 5.77 9.34
C ALA A 45 7.49 5.03 10.44
N LEU A 46 6.14 5.09 10.42
CA LEU A 46 5.27 4.42 11.39
C LEU A 46 4.96 2.97 11.00
N ASN A 47 5.63 2.44 9.98
CA ASN A 47 5.44 1.09 9.45
C ASN A 47 3.99 0.74 9.13
N GLY A 48 3.20 1.70 8.62
CA GLY A 48 1.80 1.52 8.25
C GLY A 48 0.80 1.42 9.40
N SER A 49 1.22 1.53 10.67
CA SER A 49 0.40 1.26 11.85
C SER A 49 -0.69 2.30 12.14
N TYR A 50 -0.75 3.43 11.43
CA TYR A 50 -1.57 4.60 11.80
C TYR A 50 -2.88 4.76 11.00
N SER A 51 -3.39 3.72 10.36
CA SER A 51 -4.63 3.72 9.56
C SER A 51 -5.87 4.24 10.32
N ALA A 52 -5.87 4.14 11.67
CA ALA A 52 -6.93 4.69 12.52
C ALA A 52 -6.93 6.23 12.62
N SER A 53 -5.80 6.88 12.35
CA SER A 53 -5.61 8.33 12.53
C SER A 53 -5.10 9.07 11.30
N VAL A 54 -4.79 8.33 10.23
CA VAL A 54 -4.34 8.92 8.97
C VAL A 54 -5.34 9.93 8.43
N SER A 55 -4.84 11.00 7.79
CA SER A 55 -5.66 12.11 7.32
C SER A 55 -5.16 12.67 5.98
N GLY A 56 -6.04 13.39 5.27
CA GLY A 56 -5.70 14.10 4.03
C GLY A 56 -5.28 13.18 2.89
N SER A 57 -4.31 13.60 2.11
CA SER A 57 -3.80 12.89 0.94
C SER A 57 -3.14 11.54 1.25
N ASP A 58 -2.48 11.41 2.42
CA ASP A 58 -1.93 10.13 2.90
C ASP A 58 -3.01 9.05 3.07
N ALA A 59 -4.21 9.46 3.46
CA ALA A 59 -5.32 8.55 3.72
C ALA A 59 -5.80 7.82 2.46
N ILE A 60 -5.52 8.33 1.27
CA ILE A 60 -5.88 7.67 0.01
C ILE A 60 -5.23 6.28 -0.07
N TYR A 61 -4.03 6.11 0.45
CA TYR A 61 -3.37 4.80 0.48
C TYR A 61 -3.75 3.97 1.71
N TYR A 62 -3.71 4.58 2.92
CA TYR A 62 -3.79 3.83 4.17
C TYR A 62 -5.23 3.53 4.62
N ASN A 63 -6.12 4.54 4.60
CA ASN A 63 -7.53 4.38 4.97
C ASN A 63 -8.38 5.47 4.32
N PRO A 64 -9.20 5.15 3.31
CA PRO A 64 -9.97 6.15 2.59
C PRO A 64 -10.93 6.97 3.46
N ALA A 65 -11.32 6.50 4.64
CA ALA A 65 -12.13 7.29 5.58
C ALA A 65 -11.42 8.57 6.06
N GLY A 66 -10.09 8.54 6.14
CA GLY A 66 -9.27 9.67 6.56
C GLY A 66 -9.14 10.79 5.52
N ILE A 67 -9.50 10.56 4.25
CA ILE A 67 -9.43 11.57 3.19
C ILE A 67 -10.21 12.84 3.56
N SER A 68 -11.31 12.73 4.30
CA SER A 68 -12.09 13.89 4.76
C SER A 68 -11.60 14.50 6.07
N ASN A 69 -10.48 14.06 6.62
CA ASN A 69 -10.00 14.48 7.94
C ASN A 69 -8.87 15.50 7.85
N PHE A 70 -9.10 16.64 7.23
CA PHE A 70 -8.18 17.79 7.22
C PHE A 70 -8.98 19.10 7.17
N THR A 71 -8.34 20.22 7.49
CA THR A 71 -8.99 21.52 7.70
C THR A 71 -8.77 22.51 6.57
N SER A 72 -7.69 22.41 5.82
CA SER A 72 -7.44 23.24 4.62
C SER A 72 -8.43 22.90 3.51
N PRO A 73 -8.72 23.78 2.56
CA PRO A 73 -9.56 23.47 1.40
C PRO A 73 -9.03 22.30 0.57
N THR A 74 -7.72 22.18 0.47
CA THR A 74 -7.02 21.11 -0.29
C THR A 74 -5.82 20.61 0.49
N ASP A 75 -5.44 19.37 0.21
CA ASP A 75 -4.24 18.72 0.74
C ASP A 75 -3.57 17.92 -0.37
N ALA A 76 -2.31 18.18 -0.63
CA ALA A 76 -1.53 17.52 -1.68
C ALA A 76 -0.23 16.96 -1.14
N GLN A 77 0.19 15.83 -1.69
CA GLN A 77 1.44 15.18 -1.35
C GLN A 77 2.14 14.69 -2.60
N PHE A 78 3.45 14.82 -2.60
CA PHE A 78 4.35 14.14 -3.53
C PHE A 78 5.43 13.42 -2.72
N SER A 79 5.69 12.15 -3.04
CA SER A 79 6.79 11.42 -2.42
C SER A 79 7.58 10.60 -3.44
N ASN A 80 8.88 10.48 -3.18
CA ASN A 80 9.78 9.61 -3.90
C ASN A 80 10.41 8.64 -2.92
N THR A 81 10.38 7.35 -3.28
CA THR A 81 10.89 6.25 -2.47
C THR A 81 12.00 5.55 -3.24
N LYS A 82 13.17 5.41 -2.64
CA LYS A 82 14.17 4.43 -3.03
C LYS A 82 13.76 3.10 -2.38
N TYR A 83 13.32 2.16 -3.22
CA TYR A 83 12.80 0.87 -2.76
C TYR A 83 13.89 -0.20 -2.82
N LEU A 84 13.56 -1.45 -3.04
CA LEU A 84 14.51 -2.57 -3.13
C LEU A 84 15.17 -2.62 -4.51
N ALA A 85 16.43 -3.09 -4.58
CA ALA A 85 17.15 -3.34 -5.84
C ALA A 85 17.14 -2.14 -6.82
N ASP A 86 17.36 -0.94 -6.32
CA ASP A 86 17.35 0.33 -7.08
C ASP A 86 16.01 0.70 -7.74
N ILE A 87 14.94 -0.02 -7.44
CA ILE A 87 13.61 0.34 -7.92
C ILE A 87 13.19 1.66 -7.27
N GLY A 88 12.85 2.64 -8.09
CA GLY A 88 12.25 3.90 -7.66
C GLY A 88 10.72 3.80 -7.60
N MET A 89 10.09 4.45 -6.62
CA MET A 89 8.65 4.63 -6.60
C MET A 89 8.32 6.10 -6.39
N SER A 90 7.53 6.66 -7.30
CA SER A 90 6.97 8.01 -7.18
C SER A 90 5.48 7.93 -6.87
N TYR A 91 5.05 8.74 -5.93
CA TYR A 91 3.65 8.84 -5.54
C TYR A 91 3.22 10.30 -5.48
N ALA A 92 2.09 10.62 -6.10
CA ALA A 92 1.45 11.92 -6.00
C ALA A 92 -0.01 11.73 -5.60
N ALA A 93 -0.48 12.51 -4.64
CA ALA A 93 -1.83 12.46 -4.11
C ALA A 93 -2.40 13.86 -3.89
N PHE A 94 -3.69 13.98 -4.08
CA PHE A 94 -4.41 15.23 -3.94
C PHE A 94 -5.80 14.98 -3.36
N ALA A 95 -6.18 15.72 -2.34
CA ALA A 95 -7.49 15.68 -1.71
C ALA A 95 -8.11 17.08 -1.64
N PHE A 96 -9.40 17.20 -1.91
CA PHE A 96 -10.13 18.47 -1.84
C PHE A 96 -11.58 18.26 -1.40
N HIS A 97 -12.08 19.23 -0.65
CA HIS A 97 -13.47 19.22 -0.21
C HIS A 97 -14.42 19.47 -1.37
N LEU A 98 -15.45 18.62 -1.51
CA LEU A 98 -16.48 18.74 -2.52
C LEU A 98 -17.87 18.62 -1.87
N GLY A 99 -18.54 19.73 -1.69
CA GLY A 99 -19.83 19.78 -1.03
C GLY A 99 -19.76 19.27 0.42
N LYS A 100 -20.44 18.15 0.71
CA LYS A 100 -20.46 17.53 2.06
C LYS A 100 -19.46 16.39 2.22
N GLY A 101 -18.59 16.17 1.27
CA GLY A 101 -17.59 15.12 1.28
C GLY A 101 -16.26 15.63 0.74
N THR A 102 -15.33 14.71 0.57
CA THR A 102 -13.96 14.98 0.08
C THR A 102 -13.63 13.97 -1.00
N VAL A 103 -13.09 14.45 -2.10
CA VAL A 103 -12.55 13.63 -3.18
C VAL A 103 -11.05 13.56 -3.03
N GLY A 104 -10.50 12.36 -3.19
CA GLY A 104 -9.08 12.09 -3.24
C GLY A 104 -8.70 11.49 -4.58
N MET A 105 -7.52 11.84 -5.09
CA MET A 105 -6.94 11.24 -6.29
C MET A 105 -5.47 10.96 -6.05
N SER A 106 -4.96 9.83 -6.57
CA SER A 106 -3.53 9.57 -6.52
C SER A 106 -3.04 8.79 -7.72
N ILE A 107 -1.75 8.95 -7.99
CA ILE A 107 -0.98 8.14 -8.92
C ILE A 107 0.23 7.58 -8.20
N LYS A 108 0.46 6.27 -8.34
CA LYS A 108 1.66 5.57 -7.89
C LYS A 108 2.32 4.93 -9.10
N ASN A 109 3.60 5.23 -9.30
CA ASN A 109 4.39 4.76 -10.42
C ASN A 109 5.70 4.15 -9.94
N PHE A 110 6.04 2.98 -10.49
CA PHE A 110 7.32 2.31 -10.26
C PHE A 110 8.24 2.51 -11.45
N ASP A 111 9.49 2.80 -11.16
CA ASP A 111 10.60 2.91 -12.11
C ASP A 111 11.59 1.76 -11.81
N PHE A 112 11.65 0.82 -12.73
CA PHE A 112 12.54 -0.35 -12.64
C PHE A 112 13.89 -0.11 -13.32
N GLY A 113 14.10 1.09 -13.89
CA GLY A 113 15.25 1.39 -14.70
C GLY A 113 15.26 0.63 -16.05
N ASP A 114 16.39 0.72 -16.74
CA ASP A 114 16.59 0.07 -18.01
C ASP A 114 17.20 -1.33 -17.84
N ILE A 115 16.47 -2.35 -18.23
CA ILE A 115 16.89 -3.75 -18.18
C ILE A 115 17.41 -4.17 -19.54
N LYS A 116 18.58 -4.79 -19.62
CA LYS A 116 19.14 -5.28 -20.88
C LYS A 116 18.24 -6.34 -21.51
N LEU A 117 17.90 -6.13 -22.77
CA LEU A 117 17.17 -7.13 -23.55
C LEU A 117 18.15 -8.19 -24.05
N THR A 118 17.93 -9.44 -23.64
CA THR A 118 18.64 -10.61 -24.14
C THR A 118 17.71 -11.46 -25.03
N THR A 119 18.24 -12.00 -26.11
CA THR A 119 17.51 -12.87 -27.04
C THR A 119 18.33 -14.12 -27.32
N ALA A 120 17.76 -15.10 -28.03
CA ALA A 120 18.49 -16.29 -28.46
C ALA A 120 19.71 -15.96 -29.30
N ASP A 121 19.62 -14.87 -30.10
CA ASP A 121 20.71 -14.41 -30.98
C ASP A 121 21.68 -13.45 -30.27
N ASP A 122 21.27 -12.85 -29.15
CA ASP A 122 22.05 -11.92 -28.32
C ASP A 122 21.92 -12.24 -26.85
N THR A 123 22.50 -13.34 -26.42
CA THR A 123 22.43 -13.86 -25.07
C THR A 123 23.13 -12.98 -24.02
N HIS A 124 24.01 -12.08 -24.45
CA HIS A 124 24.76 -11.18 -23.57
C HIS A 124 24.28 -9.73 -23.64
N GLY A 125 23.26 -9.43 -24.47
CA GLY A 125 22.74 -8.08 -24.63
C GLY A 125 23.77 -7.10 -25.22
N ILE A 126 24.64 -7.57 -26.13
CA ILE A 126 25.71 -6.79 -26.78
C ILE A 126 25.10 -5.73 -27.71
N SER A 127 23.88 -5.97 -28.21
CA SER A 127 23.14 -5.01 -29.04
C SER A 127 22.82 -3.70 -28.31
N GLY A 128 22.94 -3.68 -26.95
CA GLY A 128 22.63 -2.51 -26.12
C GLY A 128 21.14 -2.18 -26.07
N ARG A 129 20.25 -3.05 -26.55
CA ARG A 129 18.80 -2.87 -26.45
C ARG A 129 18.37 -3.06 -25.00
N THR A 130 17.48 -2.19 -24.53
CA THR A 130 16.91 -2.24 -23.19
C THR A 130 15.39 -2.23 -23.23
N TYR A 131 14.75 -2.62 -22.16
CA TYR A 131 13.35 -2.40 -21.90
C TYR A 131 13.17 -1.96 -20.45
N SER A 132 12.10 -1.19 -20.17
CA SER A 132 11.76 -0.73 -18.82
C SER A 132 10.34 -1.18 -18.49
N PRO A 133 10.14 -2.03 -17.48
CA PRO A 133 8.80 -2.32 -16.97
C PRO A 133 8.13 -1.04 -16.42
N SER A 134 6.81 -0.96 -16.51
CA SER A 134 6.04 0.16 -16.02
C SER A 134 4.82 -0.34 -15.25
N PHE A 135 4.79 -0.07 -13.95
CA PHE A 135 3.68 -0.41 -13.06
C PHE A 135 3.06 0.87 -12.53
N VAL A 136 1.81 1.12 -12.90
CA VAL A 136 1.09 2.36 -12.57
C VAL A 136 -0.24 2.03 -11.91
N THR A 137 -0.49 2.60 -10.73
CA THR A 137 -1.79 2.55 -10.07
C THR A 137 -2.40 3.94 -10.01
N LEU A 138 -3.60 4.09 -10.55
CA LEU A 138 -4.42 5.30 -10.43
C LEU A 138 -5.52 5.04 -9.41
N THR A 139 -5.74 5.98 -8.47
CA THR A 139 -6.78 5.86 -7.44
C THR A 139 -7.67 7.09 -7.46
N VAL A 140 -8.97 6.87 -7.36
CA VAL A 140 -9.96 7.93 -7.10
C VAL A 140 -10.77 7.49 -5.88
N GLY A 141 -10.83 8.35 -4.88
CA GLY A 141 -11.49 8.11 -3.61
C GLY A 141 -12.54 9.14 -3.28
N TYR A 142 -13.50 8.73 -2.46
CA TYR A 142 -14.48 9.62 -1.85
C TYR A 142 -14.62 9.29 -0.37
N SER A 143 -14.61 10.32 0.45
CA SER A 143 -14.78 10.21 1.90
C SER A 143 -15.79 11.20 2.41
N LYS A 144 -16.48 10.79 3.49
CA LYS A 144 -17.46 11.65 4.18
C LYS A 144 -17.48 11.38 5.67
N ALA A 145 -17.51 12.45 6.45
CA ALA A 145 -17.86 12.39 7.85
C ALA A 145 -19.38 12.27 8.02
N PHE A 146 -19.83 11.16 8.62
CA PHE A 146 -21.25 10.94 8.97
C PHE A 146 -21.62 11.61 10.29
N SER A 147 -20.65 11.74 11.17
CA SER A 147 -20.74 12.47 12.43
C SER A 147 -19.34 12.95 12.83
N ASP A 148 -19.26 13.71 13.92
CA ASP A 148 -17.97 14.15 14.50
C ASP A 148 -17.03 12.98 14.88
N ARG A 149 -17.57 11.75 14.91
CA ARG A 149 -16.86 10.55 15.36
C ARG A 149 -16.66 9.48 14.32
N ILE A 150 -17.47 9.45 13.27
CA ILE A 150 -17.47 8.38 12.28
C ILE A 150 -17.24 8.97 10.91
N ARG A 151 -16.20 8.47 10.24
CA ARG A 151 -15.89 8.74 8.84
C ARG A 151 -15.91 7.45 8.06
N PHE A 152 -16.35 7.54 6.83
CA PHE A 152 -16.36 6.43 5.88
C PHE A 152 -15.74 6.89 4.56
N GLY A 153 -15.01 6.01 3.90
CA GLY A 153 -14.41 6.29 2.60
C GLY A 153 -14.34 5.05 1.71
N VAL A 154 -14.30 5.29 0.43
CA VAL A 154 -14.17 4.27 -0.62
C VAL A 154 -13.17 4.76 -1.65
N ASN A 155 -12.28 3.89 -2.11
CA ASN A 155 -11.41 4.12 -3.26
C ASN A 155 -11.75 3.14 -4.38
N SER A 156 -11.56 3.62 -5.61
CA SER A 156 -11.54 2.83 -6.83
C SER A 156 -10.14 2.95 -7.43
N LYS A 157 -9.52 1.83 -7.75
CA LYS A 157 -8.16 1.76 -8.28
C LYS A 157 -8.17 1.13 -9.67
N ILE A 158 -7.34 1.67 -10.55
CA ILE A 158 -6.97 1.04 -11.82
C ILE A 158 -5.50 0.68 -11.71
N VAL A 159 -5.19 -0.60 -11.83
CA VAL A 159 -3.84 -1.16 -11.77
C VAL A 159 -3.43 -1.51 -13.19
N ASN A 160 -2.28 -1.05 -13.63
CA ASN A 160 -1.75 -1.34 -14.95
C ASN A 160 -0.28 -1.75 -14.83
N GLU A 161 0.04 -2.95 -15.26
CA GLU A 161 1.40 -3.47 -15.33
C GLU A 161 1.75 -3.76 -16.78
N SER A 162 2.94 -3.32 -17.21
CA SER A 162 3.46 -3.53 -18.56
C SER A 162 4.91 -3.97 -18.49
N ILE A 163 5.23 -5.07 -19.15
CA ILE A 163 6.58 -5.62 -19.28
C ILE A 163 6.82 -5.93 -20.75
N GLN A 164 7.66 -5.14 -21.40
CA GLN A 164 7.85 -5.18 -22.84
C GLN A 164 6.51 -5.05 -23.61
N GLU A 165 6.15 -6.03 -24.41
CA GLU A 165 4.91 -6.09 -25.20
C GLU A 165 3.80 -6.89 -24.49
N THR A 166 3.98 -7.20 -23.20
CA THR A 166 2.99 -7.89 -22.39
C THR A 166 2.42 -6.94 -21.34
N ASN A 167 1.12 -6.90 -21.21
CA ASN A 167 0.46 -6.01 -20.26
C ASN A 167 -0.73 -6.70 -19.56
N THR A 168 -1.06 -6.19 -18.40
CA THR A 168 -2.28 -6.53 -17.68
C THR A 168 -2.91 -5.27 -17.09
N ARG A 169 -4.23 -5.29 -16.97
CA ARG A 169 -4.99 -4.22 -16.33
C ARG A 169 -6.00 -4.81 -15.36
N GLY A 170 -6.04 -4.27 -14.17
CA GLY A 170 -6.97 -4.65 -13.11
C GLY A 170 -7.73 -3.48 -12.54
N PHE A 171 -8.75 -3.84 -11.78
CA PHE A 171 -9.57 -2.92 -11.01
C PHE A 171 -9.63 -3.40 -9.56
N ALA A 172 -9.48 -2.48 -8.60
CA ALA A 172 -9.60 -2.80 -7.19
C ALA A 172 -10.43 -1.74 -6.44
N LEU A 173 -11.04 -2.17 -5.35
CA LEU A 173 -11.79 -1.32 -4.43
C LEU A 173 -11.16 -1.38 -3.03
N ASP A 174 -11.12 -0.23 -2.36
CA ASP A 174 -10.87 -0.16 -0.92
C ASP A 174 -12.08 0.44 -0.22
N MET A 175 -12.33 0.00 1.00
CA MET A 175 -13.37 0.55 1.88
C MET A 175 -12.79 0.75 3.26
N GLY A 176 -13.04 1.92 3.86
CA GLY A 176 -12.50 2.24 5.17
C GLY A 176 -13.49 2.92 6.08
N VAL A 177 -13.29 2.71 7.37
CA VAL A 177 -14.01 3.38 8.45
C VAL A 177 -13.00 3.89 9.45
N GLN A 178 -13.21 5.10 9.96
CA GLN A 178 -12.52 5.63 11.13
C GLN A 178 -13.56 6.02 12.20
N TYR A 179 -13.26 5.67 13.44
CA TYR A 179 -14.08 6.00 14.61
C TYR A 179 -13.22 6.68 15.68
N THR A 180 -13.63 7.86 16.14
CA THR A 180 -13.03 8.58 17.24
C THR A 180 -13.89 8.38 18.49
N HIS A 181 -13.29 7.86 19.56
CA HIS A 181 -14.02 7.63 20.81
C HIS A 181 -14.40 8.96 21.50
N SER A 182 -15.55 8.98 22.19
CA SER A 182 -16.12 10.22 22.72
C SER A 182 -15.41 10.78 23.96
N THR A 183 -14.81 9.93 24.77
CA THR A 183 -14.24 10.29 26.08
C THR A 183 -12.81 9.80 26.27
N LEU A 184 -12.42 8.74 25.59
CA LEU A 184 -11.05 8.24 25.61
C LEU A 184 -10.27 8.83 24.42
N PRO A 185 -8.99 9.14 24.60
CA PRO A 185 -8.12 9.59 23.51
C PRO A 185 -7.74 8.43 22.59
N LEU A 186 -8.76 7.86 21.91
CA LEU A 186 -8.66 6.61 21.16
C LEU A 186 -9.35 6.75 19.81
N ASN A 187 -8.65 6.39 18.76
CA ASN A 187 -9.21 6.21 17.42
C ASN A 187 -9.12 4.74 17.01
N LEU A 188 -10.14 4.28 16.29
CA LEU A 188 -10.18 2.95 15.68
C LEU A 188 -10.31 3.10 14.17
N GLY A 189 -9.64 2.24 13.43
CA GLY A 189 -9.73 2.15 11.98
C GLY A 189 -9.96 0.72 11.54
N VAL A 190 -10.77 0.55 10.51
CA VAL A 190 -10.92 -0.72 9.80
C VAL A 190 -10.87 -0.41 8.31
N VAL A 191 -10.04 -1.14 7.58
CA VAL A 191 -9.88 -0.96 6.14
C VAL A 191 -9.85 -2.32 5.48
N LEU A 192 -10.59 -2.44 4.38
CA LEU A 192 -10.51 -3.55 3.45
C LEU A 192 -9.91 -3.00 2.17
N ARG A 193 -8.76 -3.53 1.74
CA ARG A 193 -8.00 -3.01 0.60
C ARG A 193 -7.88 -4.03 -0.52
N ASN A 194 -7.75 -3.51 -1.75
CA ASN A 194 -7.40 -4.25 -2.96
C ASN A 194 -8.40 -5.38 -3.31
N LEU A 195 -9.69 -5.17 -3.07
CA LEU A 195 -10.73 -6.09 -3.51
C LEU A 195 -10.97 -5.94 -5.01
N GLY A 196 -10.72 -6.97 -5.80
CA GLY A 196 -10.93 -6.89 -7.24
C GLY A 196 -10.99 -8.27 -7.90
N PRO A 197 -11.37 -8.31 -9.18
CA PRO A 197 -11.31 -9.52 -9.98
C PRO A 197 -9.85 -9.91 -10.26
N LYS A 198 -9.66 -11.15 -10.69
CA LYS A 198 -8.35 -11.62 -11.17
C LYS A 198 -7.84 -10.78 -12.33
N MET A 199 -6.52 -10.62 -12.38
CA MET A 199 -5.80 -10.02 -13.49
C MET A 199 -5.14 -11.11 -14.33
N GLN A 200 -4.88 -10.83 -15.61
CA GLN A 200 -4.25 -11.76 -16.54
C GLN A 200 -3.38 -10.99 -17.53
N PHE A 201 -2.16 -11.44 -17.73
CA PHE A 201 -1.28 -10.89 -18.74
C PHE A 201 -1.71 -11.30 -20.15
N SER A 202 -1.59 -10.38 -21.10
CA SER A 202 -1.78 -10.58 -22.53
C SER A 202 -0.80 -9.73 -23.32
N GLY A 203 -0.51 -10.10 -24.57
CA GLY A 203 0.38 -9.32 -25.42
C GLY A 203 1.18 -10.19 -26.38
N SER A 204 1.84 -9.56 -27.35
CA SER A 204 2.55 -10.24 -28.44
C SER A 204 3.75 -11.07 -27.98
N ASN A 205 4.36 -10.77 -26.82
CA ASN A 205 5.41 -11.63 -26.27
C ASN A 205 4.90 -13.01 -25.78
N LEU A 206 3.59 -13.20 -25.70
CA LEU A 206 2.96 -14.50 -25.41
C LEU A 206 2.57 -15.24 -26.69
N GLU A 207 2.88 -14.71 -27.87
CA GLU A 207 2.61 -15.34 -29.15
C GLU A 207 3.85 -16.07 -29.66
N GLN A 208 3.64 -17.25 -30.21
CA GLN A 208 4.66 -18.05 -30.86
C GLN A 208 4.23 -18.36 -32.30
N LEU A 209 5.18 -18.23 -33.22
CA LEU A 209 5.00 -18.71 -34.58
C LEU A 209 5.26 -20.22 -34.57
N VAL A 210 4.24 -20.97 -34.94
CA VAL A 210 4.30 -22.44 -34.93
C VAL A 210 3.82 -22.97 -36.28
N GLN A 211 4.55 -23.90 -36.84
CA GLN A 211 4.06 -24.65 -38.00
C GLN A 211 3.03 -25.68 -37.53
N PRO A 212 1.78 -25.67 -38.07
CA PRO A 212 0.76 -26.61 -37.63
C PRO A 212 1.23 -28.07 -37.83
N ALA A 213 0.93 -28.91 -36.83
CA ALA A 213 1.30 -30.32 -36.91
C ALA A 213 0.63 -31.00 -38.09
N GLY A 214 1.41 -31.69 -38.93
CA GLY A 214 0.93 -32.37 -40.16
C GLY A 214 0.79 -31.47 -41.37
N SER A 215 1.28 -30.22 -41.34
CA SER A 215 1.32 -29.34 -42.50
C SER A 215 2.40 -29.76 -43.49
N GLU A 216 2.19 -29.47 -44.77
CA GLU A 216 3.18 -29.72 -45.84
C GLU A 216 4.37 -28.73 -45.75
N PRO A 217 5.57 -29.10 -46.25
CA PRO A 217 6.70 -28.20 -46.31
C PRO A 217 6.34 -26.90 -47.07
N GLY A 218 6.56 -25.74 -46.44
CA GLY A 218 6.25 -24.42 -47.02
C GLY A 218 4.88 -23.88 -46.61
N THR A 219 4.13 -24.56 -45.72
CA THR A 219 2.95 -23.98 -45.07
C THR A 219 3.37 -22.78 -44.22
N LYS A 220 2.58 -21.70 -44.26
CA LYS A 220 2.83 -20.51 -43.43
C LYS A 220 2.69 -20.85 -41.96
N ASP A 221 3.58 -20.26 -41.16
CA ASP A 221 3.49 -20.34 -39.72
C ASP A 221 2.20 -19.66 -39.22
N GLU A 222 1.59 -20.21 -38.19
CA GLU A 222 0.45 -19.64 -37.51
C GLU A 222 0.84 -19.06 -36.16
N HIS A 223 0.21 -17.98 -35.77
CA HIS A 223 0.40 -17.37 -34.45
C HIS A 223 -0.40 -18.18 -33.41
N LEU A 224 0.32 -18.80 -32.48
CA LEU A 224 -0.27 -19.40 -31.29
C LEU A 224 -0.05 -18.48 -30.10
N SER A 225 -1.13 -18.04 -29.47
CA SER A 225 -1.07 -17.27 -28.23
C SER A 225 -1.07 -18.19 -27.02
N VAL A 226 -0.08 -18.05 -26.15
CA VAL A 226 -0.05 -18.74 -24.85
C VAL A 226 -0.93 -17.96 -23.88
N VAL A 227 -1.96 -18.61 -23.37
CA VAL A 227 -2.85 -18.02 -22.36
C VAL A 227 -2.12 -18.05 -21.01
N SER A 228 -1.78 -16.88 -20.46
CA SER A 228 -1.18 -16.79 -19.13
C SER A 228 -2.21 -17.15 -18.05
N GLN A 229 -1.75 -17.63 -16.91
CA GLN A 229 -2.62 -17.89 -15.77
C GLN A 229 -3.11 -16.56 -15.16
N ALA A 230 -4.41 -16.48 -14.87
CA ALA A 230 -4.97 -15.36 -14.13
C ALA A 230 -4.59 -15.45 -12.64
N PHE A 231 -4.25 -14.33 -12.03
CA PHE A 231 -3.84 -14.21 -10.63
C PHE A 231 -4.78 -13.30 -9.84
N GLU A 232 -4.89 -13.58 -8.54
CA GLU A 232 -5.65 -12.77 -7.58
C GLU A 232 -4.88 -11.50 -7.21
N LEU A 233 -5.59 -10.46 -6.76
CA LEU A 233 -5.01 -9.30 -6.12
C LEU A 233 -4.72 -9.58 -4.64
N HIS A 234 -3.73 -8.88 -4.08
CA HIS A 234 -3.40 -8.93 -2.65
C HIS A 234 -4.46 -8.19 -1.82
N ALA A 235 -5.60 -8.84 -1.55
CA ALA A 235 -6.61 -8.29 -0.65
C ALA A 235 -6.10 -8.28 0.80
N GLN A 236 -6.37 -7.20 1.53
CA GLN A 236 -5.94 -7.00 2.91
C GLN A 236 -7.09 -6.49 3.78
N LEU A 237 -7.20 -7.02 5.01
CA LEU A 237 -8.00 -6.44 6.07
C LEU A 237 -7.06 -5.86 7.14
N ASP A 238 -7.15 -4.55 7.37
CA ASP A 238 -6.37 -3.83 8.39
C ASP A 238 -7.31 -3.36 9.50
N ILE A 239 -7.02 -3.75 10.73
CA ILE A 239 -7.71 -3.31 11.95
C ILE A 239 -6.71 -2.55 12.79
N SER A 240 -6.92 -1.27 12.96
CA SER A 240 -5.95 -0.36 13.57
C SER A 240 -6.52 0.42 14.75
N LEU A 241 -5.61 0.82 15.63
CA LEU A 241 -5.87 1.57 16.83
C LEU A 241 -4.81 2.64 17.00
N THR A 242 -5.24 3.86 17.33
CA THR A 242 -4.35 4.94 17.76
C THR A 242 -4.75 5.39 19.14
N TYR A 243 -3.83 5.35 20.09
CA TYR A 243 -3.99 5.86 21.45
C TYR A 243 -3.11 7.09 21.66
N LYS A 244 -3.69 8.15 22.24
CA LYS A 244 -3.02 9.42 22.49
C LYS A 244 -2.85 9.62 24.00
N PRO A 245 -1.78 9.08 24.62
CA PRO A 245 -1.55 9.18 26.07
C PRO A 245 -1.27 10.61 26.54
N MET A 246 -0.70 11.43 25.68
CA MET A 246 -0.38 12.84 25.89
C MET A 246 -0.70 13.62 24.62
N ASP A 247 -0.86 14.95 24.72
CA ASP A 247 -1.20 15.79 23.57
C ASP A 247 -0.20 15.69 22.42
N ASN A 248 1.05 15.42 22.74
CA ASN A 248 2.15 15.37 21.78
C ASN A 248 2.55 13.93 21.37
N VAL A 249 1.97 12.89 21.99
CA VAL A 249 2.36 11.49 21.74
C VAL A 249 1.20 10.71 21.18
N ASN A 250 1.39 10.06 20.05
CA ASN A 250 0.48 9.07 19.51
C ASN A 250 1.18 7.71 19.49
N VAL A 251 0.48 6.69 19.96
CA VAL A 251 0.91 5.28 19.86
C VAL A 251 -0.07 4.56 18.95
N HIS A 252 0.46 3.86 17.97
CA HIS A 252 -0.29 3.21 16.92
C HIS A 252 -0.07 1.70 16.97
N GLY A 253 -1.12 0.96 16.66
CA GLY A 253 -1.06 -0.47 16.42
C GLY A 253 -2.02 -0.87 15.34
N SER A 254 -1.64 -1.79 14.47
CA SER A 254 -2.54 -2.40 13.52
C SER A 254 -2.25 -3.88 13.34
N PHE A 255 -3.31 -4.63 13.11
CA PHE A 255 -3.27 -6.02 12.67
C PHE A 255 -3.71 -6.05 11.21
N VAL A 256 -2.84 -6.57 10.36
CA VAL A 256 -3.08 -6.70 8.92
C VAL A 256 -3.19 -8.18 8.59
N ASN A 257 -4.39 -8.59 8.14
CA ASN A 257 -4.60 -9.91 7.58
C ASN A 257 -4.39 -9.84 6.06
N ASN A 258 -3.41 -10.57 5.57
CA ASN A 258 -3.06 -10.67 4.16
C ASN A 258 -3.65 -11.96 3.57
N SER A 259 -4.49 -11.86 2.53
CA SER A 259 -5.12 -13.04 1.91
C SER A 259 -4.11 -13.99 1.27
N PHE A 260 -2.97 -13.48 0.80
CA PHE A 260 -1.94 -14.22 0.07
C PHE A 260 -0.54 -14.04 0.65
N GLY A 261 -0.45 -13.67 1.91
CA GLY A 261 0.77 -13.45 2.66
C GLY A 261 0.59 -13.79 4.13
N PHE A 262 1.65 -13.61 4.92
CA PHE A 262 1.56 -13.71 6.37
C PHE A 262 0.74 -12.58 6.97
N ASN A 263 0.08 -12.85 8.09
CA ASN A 263 -0.53 -11.80 8.89
C ASN A 263 0.58 -10.98 9.57
N GLU A 264 0.33 -9.69 9.73
CA GLU A 264 1.31 -8.77 10.29
C GLU A 264 0.72 -7.98 11.45
N LEU A 265 1.50 -7.81 12.51
CA LEU A 265 1.22 -6.88 13.59
C LEU A 265 2.18 -5.69 13.46
N HIS A 266 1.64 -4.52 13.19
CA HIS A 266 2.41 -3.29 13.06
C HIS A 266 2.27 -2.45 14.32
N MET A 267 3.37 -1.88 14.78
CA MET A 267 3.43 -0.95 15.91
C MET A 267 4.23 0.29 15.54
N GLY A 268 3.77 1.44 16.02
CA GLY A 268 4.45 2.70 15.80
C GLY A 268 4.16 3.70 16.90
N ALA A 269 5.05 4.67 17.06
CA ALA A 269 4.85 5.81 17.94
C ALA A 269 5.39 7.07 17.29
N GLU A 270 4.70 8.18 17.53
CA GLU A 270 5.15 9.49 17.09
C GLU A 270 5.07 10.51 18.22
N TYR A 271 6.01 11.43 18.19
CA TYR A 271 6.02 12.63 19.01
C TYR A 271 5.88 13.84 18.08
N ALA A 272 4.81 14.61 18.25
CA ALA A 272 4.54 15.82 17.49
C ALA A 272 4.62 17.05 18.39
N MET A 273 5.23 18.12 17.91
CA MET A 273 5.32 19.38 18.65
C MET A 273 5.16 20.58 17.73
N ASP A 274 4.57 21.63 18.24
CA ASP A 274 4.57 22.95 17.61
C ASP A 274 5.75 23.75 18.19
N MET A 275 6.66 24.18 17.32
CA MET A 275 7.81 25.02 17.64
C MET A 275 7.62 26.42 17.07
N ASN A 276 6.81 27.24 17.74
CA ASN A 276 6.47 28.61 17.30
C ASN A 276 5.82 28.69 15.91
N GLY A 277 4.84 27.82 15.65
CA GLY A 277 4.13 27.75 14.37
C GLY A 277 4.82 26.84 13.34
N LEU A 278 5.88 26.17 13.71
CA LEU A 278 6.48 25.08 12.95
C LEU A 278 5.99 23.76 13.53
N ASP A 279 5.02 23.12 12.86
CA ASP A 279 4.56 21.78 13.22
C ASP A 279 5.66 20.76 12.89
N THR A 280 6.19 20.08 13.89
CA THR A 280 7.24 19.07 13.72
C THR A 280 6.79 17.74 14.26
N TRP A 281 7.29 16.66 13.70
CA TRP A 281 7.08 15.31 14.22
C TRP A 281 8.35 14.46 14.06
N VAL A 282 8.49 13.52 14.96
CA VAL A 282 9.47 12.43 14.88
C VAL A 282 8.78 11.14 15.31
N GLY A 283 9.04 10.05 14.63
CA GLY A 283 8.41 8.78 14.95
C GLY A 283 9.17 7.59 14.41
N GLY A 284 8.73 6.42 14.83
CA GLY A 284 9.25 5.17 14.36
C GLY A 284 8.27 4.03 14.55
N GLY A 285 8.54 2.92 13.88
CA GLY A 285 7.70 1.73 13.93
C GLY A 285 8.44 0.48 13.55
N PHE A 286 7.76 -0.63 13.72
CA PHE A 286 8.23 -1.96 13.34
C PHE A 286 7.04 -2.90 13.13
N SER A 287 7.25 -4.02 12.46
CA SER A 287 6.23 -5.06 12.30
C SER A 287 6.76 -6.41 12.68
N PHE A 288 5.83 -7.28 13.10
CA PHE A 288 6.05 -8.71 13.33
C PHE A 288 5.19 -9.50 12.36
N LEU A 289 5.72 -10.58 11.84
CA LEU A 289 4.92 -11.59 11.15
C LEU A 289 4.22 -12.46 12.20
N SER A 290 2.94 -12.72 12.00
CA SER A 290 2.21 -13.76 12.74
C SER A 290 2.26 -15.03 11.92
N VAL A 291 3.17 -15.92 12.27
CA VAL A 291 3.32 -17.22 11.63
C VAL A 291 2.56 -18.22 12.48
N ASP A 292 1.42 -18.72 11.98
CA ASP A 292 0.80 -19.90 12.55
C ASP A 292 1.69 -21.10 12.22
N ASP A 293 1.81 -22.08 13.13
CA ASP A 293 2.63 -23.29 12.99
C ASP A 293 2.60 -23.83 11.56
N ILE A 294 3.65 -23.53 10.80
CA ILE A 294 3.85 -24.10 9.48
C ILE A 294 4.39 -25.51 9.72
N THR A 295 3.49 -26.47 9.92
CA THR A 295 3.81 -27.87 10.16
C THR A 295 4.36 -28.59 8.91
N ASP A 296 4.55 -27.92 7.80
CA ASP A 296 4.89 -28.51 6.50
C ASP A 296 6.37 -28.32 6.08
N GLY A 297 7.32 -28.29 7.02
CA GLY A 297 8.75 -28.47 6.71
C GLY A 297 9.45 -27.31 5.98
N TRP A 298 8.91 -26.11 6.03
CA TRP A 298 9.66 -24.92 5.65
C TRP A 298 10.50 -24.49 6.85
N ASP A 299 11.81 -24.44 6.66
CA ASP A 299 12.76 -24.04 7.71
C ASP A 299 12.43 -22.64 8.26
N ASP A 300 12.70 -22.41 9.53
CA ASP A 300 12.51 -21.14 10.25
C ASP A 300 13.18 -19.92 9.56
N GLU A 301 14.09 -20.17 8.63
CA GLU A 301 14.84 -19.17 7.84
C GLU A 301 13.97 -18.31 6.90
N TYR A 302 12.73 -18.77 6.55
CA TYR A 302 11.81 -18.05 5.66
C TYR A 302 10.76 -17.21 6.39
N THR A 303 10.78 -17.18 7.72
CA THR A 303 9.80 -16.46 8.55
C THR A 303 10.28 -15.08 9.00
N ASP A 304 11.49 -14.70 8.63
CA ASP A 304 12.02 -13.39 8.96
C ASP A 304 11.34 -12.28 8.16
N ASN A 305 10.94 -11.23 8.87
CA ASN A 305 10.35 -10.06 8.22
C ASN A 305 11.39 -9.38 7.32
N THR A 306 11.10 -9.28 6.03
CA THR A 306 11.97 -8.60 5.06
C THR A 306 12.27 -7.15 5.46
N PHE A 307 11.31 -6.48 6.11
CA PHE A 307 11.46 -5.12 6.57
C PHE A 307 11.61 -5.09 8.09
N GLY A 308 12.67 -4.41 8.54
CA GLY A 308 12.94 -4.23 9.95
C GLY A 308 12.28 -2.97 10.53
N THR A 309 13.02 -2.29 11.38
CA THR A 309 12.56 -1.04 12.02
C THR A 309 12.54 0.12 11.02
N SER A 310 11.61 1.01 11.23
CA SER A 310 11.47 2.25 10.47
C SER A 310 11.45 3.46 11.40
N PHE A 311 11.93 4.59 10.92
CA PHE A 311 11.87 5.86 11.64
C PHE A 311 11.85 7.02 10.64
N GLY A 312 11.35 8.15 11.10
CA GLY A 312 11.29 9.36 10.29
C GLY A 312 10.99 10.59 11.09
N ALA A 313 11.13 11.71 10.42
CA ALA A 313 10.84 13.01 10.97
C ALA A 313 10.34 13.93 9.85
N GLY A 314 9.63 14.98 10.24
CA GLY A 314 9.15 15.97 9.30
C GLY A 314 8.77 17.27 9.97
N PHE A 315 8.52 18.25 9.14
CA PHE A 315 8.03 19.54 9.58
C PHE A 315 7.05 20.14 8.59
N LYS A 316 6.16 20.97 9.08
CA LYS A 316 5.17 21.72 8.27
C LYS A 316 5.16 23.18 8.70
N VAL A 317 5.35 24.08 7.74
CA VAL A 317 5.41 25.53 7.94
C VAL A 317 4.14 26.17 7.38
N PRO A 318 3.38 26.93 8.16
CA PRO A 318 2.31 27.77 7.62
C PRO A 318 2.92 28.98 6.88
N MET A 319 2.43 29.24 5.66
CA MET A 319 2.87 30.33 4.81
C MET A 319 1.64 31.11 4.30
N GLY A 320 1.09 32.00 5.14
CA GLY A 320 -0.16 32.72 4.84
C GLY A 320 -1.34 31.73 4.82
N ASN A 321 -2.02 31.61 3.67
CA ASN A 321 -3.15 30.69 3.49
C ASN A 321 -2.71 29.27 3.06
N MET A 322 -1.42 29.09 2.89
CA MET A 322 -0.84 27.79 2.49
C MET A 322 -0.03 27.20 3.64
N SER A 323 0.21 25.90 3.57
CA SER A 323 1.18 25.22 4.41
C SER A 323 2.06 24.34 3.54
N PHE A 324 3.34 24.31 3.86
CA PHE A 324 4.33 23.48 3.17
C PHE A 324 5.03 22.59 4.16
N GLY A 325 5.11 21.29 3.86
CA GLY A 325 5.78 20.31 4.72
C GLY A 325 6.80 19.49 3.94
N VAL A 326 7.81 19.02 4.68
CA VAL A 326 8.82 18.08 4.21
C VAL A 326 8.96 16.98 5.25
N ASP A 327 8.86 15.74 4.80
CA ASP A 327 8.99 14.56 5.64
C ASP A 327 10.04 13.62 5.04
N TYR A 328 10.83 13.01 5.90
CA TYR A 328 11.80 12.00 5.54
C TYR A 328 11.60 10.75 6.39
N ALA A 329 11.71 9.58 5.76
CA ALA A 329 11.68 8.30 6.44
C ALA A 329 12.77 7.36 5.93
N PHE A 330 13.20 6.50 6.83
CA PHE A 330 14.15 5.44 6.59
C PHE A 330 13.59 4.13 7.15
N ARG A 331 13.71 3.03 6.39
CA ARG A 331 13.29 1.70 6.81
C ARG A 331 14.38 0.70 6.51
N THR A 332 14.78 -0.07 7.52
CA THR A 332 15.78 -1.12 7.37
C THR A 332 15.24 -2.30 6.59
N VAL A 333 16.12 -2.95 5.82
CA VAL A 333 15.83 -4.19 5.08
C VAL A 333 16.72 -5.29 5.62
N ASN A 334 16.12 -6.40 6.05
CA ASN A 334 16.83 -7.52 6.66
C ASN A 334 17.37 -8.52 5.61
N ALA A 335 16.96 -8.38 4.35
CA ALA A 335 17.39 -9.28 3.28
C ALA A 335 18.83 -8.97 2.84
N THR A 336 19.68 -9.98 2.84
CA THR A 336 21.11 -9.86 2.46
C THR A 336 21.25 -9.39 1.00
N GLY A 337 22.06 -8.36 0.78
CA GLY A 337 22.34 -7.82 -0.56
C GLY A 337 21.34 -6.79 -1.06
N LEU A 338 20.31 -6.45 -0.29
CA LEU A 338 19.38 -5.36 -0.60
C LEU A 338 19.68 -4.12 0.24
N GLU A 339 19.51 -2.95 -0.37
CA GLU A 339 19.67 -1.67 0.31
C GLU A 339 18.44 -1.30 1.13
N ASN A 340 18.66 -0.47 2.16
CA ASN A 340 17.59 0.07 2.98
C ASN A 340 16.73 1.06 2.19
N ASN A 341 15.45 1.15 2.55
CA ASN A 341 14.52 2.04 1.89
C ASN A 341 14.61 3.46 2.48
N SER A 342 14.51 4.46 1.62
CA SER A 342 14.36 5.85 2.03
C SER A 342 13.22 6.53 1.28
N VAL A 343 12.51 7.41 1.97
CA VAL A 343 11.37 8.15 1.42
C VAL A 343 11.54 9.62 1.73
N LEU A 344 11.42 10.44 0.70
CA LEU A 344 11.31 11.89 0.82
C LEU A 344 9.91 12.30 0.35
N ALA A 345 9.19 13.04 1.18
CA ALA A 345 7.85 13.52 0.86
C ALA A 345 7.72 15.03 1.05
N PHE A 346 6.92 15.64 0.19
CA PHE A 346 6.54 17.05 0.24
C PHE A 346 5.03 17.13 0.36
N THR A 347 4.54 17.97 1.26
CA THR A 347 3.10 18.20 1.47
C THR A 347 2.77 19.66 1.29
N ILE A 348 1.62 19.94 0.69
CA ILE A 348 1.11 21.30 0.46
C ILE A 348 -0.36 21.31 0.83
N GLY A 349 -0.75 22.22 1.76
CA GLY A 349 -2.16 22.53 2.06
C GLY A 349 -2.48 23.95 1.64
N PHE A 350 -3.63 24.20 1.00
CA PHE A 350 -4.07 25.53 0.55
C PHE A 350 -5.58 25.63 0.45
#